data_06007d3e4a6d259754c4456bd76a9272
#
_entry.id   06007d3e4a6d259754c4456bd76a9272
#
_cell.length_a   1.000
_cell.length_b   1.000
_cell.length_c   1.000
_cell.angle_alpha   90.00
_cell.angle_beta   90.00
_cell.angle_gamma   90.00
#
_symmetry.space_group_name_H-M   'P 1'
#
loop_
_entity.id
_entity.type
_entity.pdbx_description
1 polymer ?
#
loop_
_entity_poly.entity_id
_entity_poly.type
_entity_poly.pdbx_seq_one_letter_code
_entity_poly.pdbx_strand_id
1 'polypeptide(L)'
;LRSLRAARGVLRSLRTYHGHSGRARAMDALYARFIKPDDLVFDIGAHVGDRIREFRRLGAHVVALEPQPALFRTLTVLFGRDDAVTLVPSAVGRVAGTAMMMINLDNPTTSTLSRDFIEASRGAEGWEAQAWPQSLRVQVTTLDELIGRYGKPSFIKLDVEGFEAEALAGLSHCITALSF
;
A
#
# COMPACT_ATOMS: atom_id res chain seq x y z
N LEU A 1 5.56 5.24 -24.99
CA LEU A 1 4.73 4.03 -24.87
C LEU A 1 4.64 3.53 -23.41
N ARG A 2 5.77 3.42 -22.66
CA ARG A 2 5.80 2.92 -21.25
C ARG A 2 5.03 3.83 -20.28
N SER A 3 5.21 5.14 -20.40
CA SER A 3 4.51 6.15 -19.59
C SER A 3 2.99 6.12 -19.80
N LEU A 4 2.52 5.86 -21.01
CA LEU A 4 1.09 5.74 -21.33
C LEU A 4 0.46 4.46 -20.74
N ARG A 5 1.20 3.33 -20.72
CA ARG A 5 0.72 2.09 -20.07
C ARG A 5 0.60 2.27 -18.56
N ALA A 6 1.61 2.83 -17.92
CA ALA A 6 1.55 3.13 -16.49
C ALA A 6 0.39 4.08 -16.12
N ALA A 7 0.16 5.14 -16.93
CA ALA A 7 -0.95 6.06 -16.72
C ALA A 7 -2.33 5.37 -16.89
N ARG A 8 -2.46 4.46 -17.86
CA ARG A 8 -3.69 3.64 -18.04
C ARG A 8 -3.92 2.70 -16.86
N GLY A 9 -2.86 2.05 -16.35
CA GLY A 9 -2.94 1.21 -15.15
C GLY A 9 -3.44 1.99 -13.93
N VAL A 10 -2.85 3.15 -13.65
CA VAL A 10 -3.28 4.05 -12.56
C VAL A 10 -4.75 4.49 -12.75
N LEU A 11 -5.14 4.90 -13.96
CA LEU A 11 -6.53 5.31 -14.23
C LEU A 11 -7.53 4.16 -14.03
N ARG A 12 -7.17 2.95 -14.46
CA ARG A 12 -7.98 1.75 -14.19
C ARG A 12 -8.13 1.52 -12.69
N SER A 13 -7.05 1.57 -11.93
CA SER A 13 -7.07 1.43 -10.48
C SER A 13 -7.97 2.48 -9.81
N LEU A 14 -7.84 3.76 -10.19
CA LEU A 14 -8.71 4.82 -9.68
C LEU A 14 -10.20 4.53 -9.93
N ARG A 15 -10.56 4.09 -11.12
CA ARG A 15 -11.96 3.74 -11.45
C ARG A 15 -12.46 2.56 -10.63
N THR A 16 -11.63 1.53 -10.46
CA THR A 16 -11.98 0.32 -9.72
C THR A 16 -12.17 0.59 -8.24
N TYR A 17 -11.26 1.33 -7.62
CA TYR A 17 -11.21 1.47 -6.16
C TYR A 17 -11.98 2.69 -5.63
N HIS A 18 -12.17 3.75 -6.44
CA HIS A 18 -12.90 4.94 -6.02
C HIS A 18 -14.34 5.03 -6.55
N GLY A 19 -14.80 4.06 -7.35
CA GLY A 19 -16.11 4.12 -8.03
C GLY A 19 -17.31 3.53 -7.27
N HIS A 20 -17.14 2.86 -6.11
CA HIS A 20 -18.20 2.06 -5.48
C HIS A 20 -18.53 2.51 -4.05
N SER A 21 -19.57 3.33 -3.90
CA SER A 21 -20.01 3.85 -2.59
C SER A 21 -20.52 2.78 -1.60
N GLY A 22 -21.07 1.66 -2.09
CA GLY A 22 -21.53 0.57 -1.24
C GLY A 22 -20.38 -0.17 -0.56
N ARG A 23 -19.30 -0.47 -1.29
CA ARG A 23 -18.10 -1.10 -0.77
C ARG A 23 -17.41 -0.20 0.27
N ALA A 24 -17.32 1.10 0.01
CA ALA A 24 -16.72 2.05 0.92
C ALA A 24 -17.43 2.05 2.29
N ARG A 25 -18.78 2.09 2.32
CA ARG A 25 -19.54 2.03 3.58
C ARG A 25 -19.35 0.73 4.35
N ALA A 26 -19.29 -0.41 3.67
CA ALA A 26 -19.01 -1.69 4.31
C ALA A 26 -17.61 -1.73 4.95
N MET A 27 -16.61 -1.16 4.25
CA MET A 27 -15.24 -1.07 4.78
C MET A 27 -15.14 -0.07 5.93
N ASP A 28 -15.82 1.09 5.87
CA ASP A 28 -15.91 2.04 6.99
C ASP A 28 -16.46 1.36 8.24
N ALA A 29 -17.55 0.58 8.11
CA ALA A 29 -18.16 -0.16 9.22
C ALA A 29 -17.23 -1.26 9.80
N LEU A 30 -16.43 -1.91 8.93
CA LEU A 30 -15.44 -2.88 9.37
C LEU A 30 -14.33 -2.22 10.17
N TYR A 31 -13.71 -1.17 9.60
CA TYR A 31 -12.57 -0.49 10.21
C TYR A 31 -12.94 0.30 11.47
N ALA A 32 -14.18 0.83 11.58
CA ALA A 32 -14.68 1.49 12.79
C ALA A 32 -14.65 0.61 14.04
N ARG A 33 -14.50 -0.71 13.89
CA ARG A 33 -14.34 -1.64 15.02
C ARG A 33 -12.94 -1.57 15.63
N PHE A 34 -11.95 -1.08 14.88
CA PHE A 34 -10.53 -1.07 15.25
C PHE A 34 -9.94 0.33 15.32
N ILE A 35 -10.50 1.28 14.55
CA ILE A 35 -9.97 2.63 14.37
C ILE A 35 -10.97 3.63 14.97
N LYS A 36 -10.46 4.53 15.80
CA LYS A 36 -11.19 5.64 16.40
C LYS A 36 -10.69 6.98 15.84
N PRO A 37 -11.46 8.08 16.00
CA PRO A 37 -10.95 9.42 15.73
C PRO A 37 -9.62 9.67 16.45
N ASP A 38 -8.71 10.36 15.78
CA ASP A 38 -7.36 10.71 16.22
C ASP A 38 -6.38 9.52 16.37
N ASP A 39 -6.79 8.31 16.07
CA ASP A 39 -5.88 7.17 15.99
C ASP A 39 -4.83 7.34 14.89
N LEU A 40 -3.61 6.88 15.16
CA LEU A 40 -2.58 6.71 14.14
C LEU A 40 -2.74 5.37 13.44
N VAL A 41 -2.78 5.38 12.12
CA VAL A 41 -2.92 4.20 11.25
C VAL A 41 -1.81 4.16 10.21
N PHE A 42 -1.23 2.98 9.99
CA PHE A 42 -0.32 2.76 8.88
C PHE A 42 -1.03 2.03 7.73
N ASP A 43 -0.95 2.61 6.52
CA ASP A 43 -1.43 2.01 5.27
C ASP A 43 -0.22 1.63 4.41
N ILE A 44 0.21 0.38 4.52
CA ILE A 44 1.39 -0.14 3.82
C ILE A 44 0.94 -0.76 2.50
N GLY A 45 1.46 -0.23 1.38
CA GLY A 45 0.96 -0.51 0.04
C GLY A 45 -0.31 0.27 -0.27
N ALA A 46 -0.24 1.61 -0.11
CA ALA A 46 -1.40 2.49 -0.21
C ALA A 46 -2.00 2.60 -1.63
N HIS A 47 -1.26 2.20 -2.66
CA HIS A 47 -1.69 2.12 -4.04
C HIS A 47 -2.30 3.44 -4.55
N VAL A 48 -3.63 3.51 -4.80
CA VAL A 48 -4.34 4.75 -5.19
C VAL A 48 -5.08 5.42 -4.03
N GLY A 49 -4.92 4.95 -2.80
CA GLY A 49 -5.37 5.60 -1.57
C GLY A 49 -6.85 5.42 -1.24
N ASP A 50 -7.49 4.33 -1.67
CA ASP A 50 -8.86 4.02 -1.26
C ASP A 50 -8.95 3.79 0.25
N ARG A 51 -7.98 3.11 0.86
CA ARG A 51 -7.90 2.91 2.32
C ARG A 51 -7.58 4.20 3.06
N ILE A 52 -6.71 5.06 2.53
CA ILE A 52 -6.48 6.39 3.10
C ILE A 52 -7.81 7.13 3.27
N ARG A 53 -8.67 7.14 2.23
CA ARG A 53 -10.00 7.77 2.32
C ARG A 53 -10.89 7.17 3.41
N GLU A 54 -10.89 5.84 3.55
CA GLU A 54 -11.68 5.13 4.55
C GLU A 54 -11.19 5.50 5.96
N PHE A 55 -9.90 5.44 6.23
CA PHE A 55 -9.32 5.81 7.52
C PHE A 55 -9.53 7.30 7.84
N ARG A 56 -9.41 8.18 6.85
CA ARG A 56 -9.69 9.61 7.04
C ARG A 56 -11.16 9.91 7.35
N ARG A 57 -12.11 9.16 6.76
CA ARG A 57 -13.54 9.28 7.15
C ARG A 57 -13.80 8.88 8.59
N LEU A 58 -13.00 7.98 9.15
CA LEU A 58 -13.05 7.59 10.56
C LEU A 58 -12.33 8.58 11.49
N GLY A 59 -11.68 9.62 10.95
CA GLY A 59 -10.96 10.64 11.72
C GLY A 59 -9.52 10.28 12.05
N ALA A 60 -8.97 9.19 11.50
CA ALA A 60 -7.60 8.76 11.79
C ALA A 60 -6.53 9.65 11.16
N HIS A 61 -5.35 9.74 11.78
CA HIS A 61 -4.11 10.18 11.16
C HIS A 61 -3.47 9.01 10.40
N VAL A 62 -3.07 9.21 9.14
CA VAL A 62 -2.61 8.12 8.28
C VAL A 62 -1.17 8.33 7.84
N VAL A 63 -0.31 7.36 8.09
CA VAL A 63 1.00 7.23 7.44
C VAL A 63 0.86 6.20 6.33
N ALA A 64 0.93 6.65 5.08
CA ALA A 64 0.69 5.83 3.89
C ALA A 64 1.98 5.64 3.09
N LEU A 65 2.31 4.37 2.80
CA LEU A 65 3.51 4.01 2.06
C LEU A 65 3.17 3.46 0.68
N GLU A 66 3.85 4.00 -0.33
CA GLU A 66 3.75 3.53 -1.71
C GLU A 66 5.10 3.72 -2.43
N PRO A 67 5.80 2.64 -2.80
CA PRO A 67 7.11 2.72 -3.42
C PRO A 67 7.09 3.09 -4.91
N GLN A 68 5.98 2.89 -5.62
CA GLN A 68 5.89 3.13 -7.07
C GLN A 68 5.71 4.64 -7.35
N PRO A 69 6.64 5.30 -8.11
CA PRO A 69 6.59 6.75 -8.30
C PRO A 69 5.32 7.27 -8.98
N ALA A 70 4.69 6.47 -9.86
CA ALA A 70 3.47 6.87 -10.55
C ALA A 70 2.27 6.91 -9.58
N LEU A 71 2.16 5.89 -8.73
CA LEU A 71 1.14 5.81 -7.68
C LEU A 71 1.39 6.84 -6.58
N PHE A 72 2.65 6.99 -6.14
CA PHE A 72 3.01 8.00 -5.15
C PHE A 72 2.65 9.43 -5.59
N ARG A 73 2.91 9.79 -6.86
CA ARG A 73 2.46 11.08 -7.41
C ARG A 73 0.94 11.23 -7.39
N THR A 74 0.21 10.14 -7.67
CA THR A 74 -1.25 10.14 -7.58
C THR A 74 -1.71 10.39 -6.15
N LEU A 75 -1.12 9.72 -5.16
CA LEU A 75 -1.39 9.98 -3.74
C LEU A 75 -1.08 11.42 -3.33
N THR A 76 0.05 11.97 -3.79
CA THR A 76 0.41 13.37 -3.53
C THR A 76 -0.62 14.35 -4.07
N VAL A 77 -1.17 14.10 -5.26
CA VAL A 77 -2.24 14.94 -5.83
C VAL A 77 -3.54 14.82 -5.03
N LEU A 78 -3.88 13.61 -4.57
CA LEU A 78 -5.16 13.34 -3.88
C LEU A 78 -5.14 13.76 -2.41
N PHE A 79 -4.01 13.57 -1.72
CA PHE A 79 -3.93 13.67 -0.26
C PHE A 79 -2.83 14.59 0.25
N GLY A 80 -1.97 15.13 -0.62
CA GLY A 80 -0.82 15.95 -0.21
C GLY A 80 -1.18 17.31 0.44
N ARG A 81 -2.47 17.65 0.55
CA ARG A 81 -2.98 18.84 1.25
C ARG A 81 -3.76 18.48 2.52
N ASP A 82 -3.89 17.20 2.86
CA ASP A 82 -4.53 16.77 4.10
C ASP A 82 -3.44 16.62 5.17
N ASP A 83 -3.42 17.54 6.14
CA ASP A 83 -2.41 17.59 7.22
C ASP A 83 -2.41 16.33 8.11
N ALA A 84 -3.48 15.52 8.05
CA ALA A 84 -3.57 14.26 8.76
C ALA A 84 -3.12 13.05 7.92
N VAL A 85 -2.53 13.30 6.73
CA VAL A 85 -1.96 12.25 5.87
C VAL A 85 -0.48 12.50 5.62
N THR A 86 0.35 11.57 6.06
CA THR A 86 1.77 11.55 5.75
C THR A 86 2.05 10.52 4.67
N LEU A 87 2.61 10.95 3.54
CA LEU A 87 2.96 10.10 2.43
C LEU A 87 4.46 9.77 2.44
N VAL A 88 4.80 8.47 2.31
CA VAL A 88 6.19 7.99 2.35
C VAL A 88 6.50 7.17 1.08
N PRO A 89 7.47 7.58 0.23
CA PRO A 89 7.81 6.88 -1.02
C PRO A 89 8.73 5.67 -0.76
N SER A 90 8.27 4.70 0.01
CA SER A 90 9.06 3.54 0.43
C SER A 90 8.21 2.28 0.49
N ALA A 91 8.85 1.15 0.27
CA ALA A 91 8.33 -0.16 0.66
C ALA A 91 8.69 -0.46 2.11
N VAL A 92 8.11 -1.54 2.66
CA VAL A 92 8.45 -2.06 3.99
C VAL A 92 9.07 -3.44 3.85
N GLY A 93 10.07 -3.73 4.66
CA GLY A 93 10.74 -5.02 4.72
C GLY A 93 11.41 -5.28 6.06
N ARG A 94 12.12 -6.40 6.14
CA ARG A 94 12.85 -6.84 7.35
C ARG A 94 13.97 -5.88 7.76
N VAL A 95 14.65 -5.31 6.76
CA VAL A 95 15.82 -4.44 6.94
C VAL A 95 15.70 -3.23 6.03
N ALA A 96 16.03 -2.05 6.55
CA ALA A 96 16.07 -0.83 5.78
C ALA A 96 17.17 -0.86 4.71
N GLY A 97 16.90 -0.19 3.58
CA GLY A 97 17.85 -0.13 2.46
C GLY A 97 17.17 0.10 1.12
N THR A 98 17.59 -0.64 0.10
CA THR A 98 16.99 -0.62 -1.24
C THR A 98 16.73 -2.02 -1.74
N ALA A 99 15.65 -2.20 -2.51
CA ALA A 99 15.32 -3.46 -3.15
C ALA A 99 14.85 -3.25 -4.60
N MET A 100 14.83 -4.34 -5.38
CA MET A 100 14.34 -4.33 -6.75
C MET A 100 12.89 -4.81 -6.77
N MET A 101 11.96 -3.89 -6.96
CA MET A 101 10.53 -4.17 -7.10
C MET A 101 10.19 -4.56 -8.54
N MET A 102 9.48 -5.64 -8.71
CA MET A 102 8.98 -6.11 -10.00
C MET A 102 7.66 -5.42 -10.32
N ILE A 103 7.60 -4.74 -11.47
CA ILE A 103 6.51 -3.84 -11.84
C ILE A 103 5.61 -4.47 -12.90
N ASN A 104 4.32 -4.57 -12.58
CA ASN A 104 3.27 -4.86 -13.53
C ASN A 104 2.63 -3.54 -14.01
N LEU A 105 2.89 -3.16 -15.27
CA LEU A 105 2.44 -1.87 -15.81
C LEU A 105 0.93 -1.82 -16.08
N ASP A 106 0.34 -2.95 -16.41
CA ASP A 106 -1.07 -3.05 -16.77
C ASP A 106 -1.96 -3.26 -15.53
N ASN A 107 -1.38 -3.84 -14.47
CA ASN A 107 -2.02 -4.02 -13.17
C ASN A 107 -1.06 -3.64 -12.03
N PRO A 108 -0.87 -2.34 -11.75
CA PRO A 108 0.08 -1.88 -10.73
C PRO A 108 -0.13 -2.46 -9.34
N THR A 109 -1.36 -2.89 -9.02
CA THR A 109 -1.71 -3.55 -7.74
C THR A 109 -0.83 -4.77 -7.49
N THR A 110 -0.55 -5.57 -8.51
CA THR A 110 0.23 -6.82 -8.37
C THR A 110 1.75 -6.62 -8.48
N SER A 111 2.25 -5.38 -8.43
CA SER A 111 3.69 -5.13 -8.38
C SER A 111 4.24 -5.53 -7.01
N THR A 112 5.38 -6.24 -6.98
CA THR A 112 5.85 -6.90 -5.76
C THR A 112 7.37 -6.89 -5.61
N LEU A 113 7.84 -7.03 -4.37
CA LEU A 113 9.22 -7.35 -4.03
C LEU A 113 9.46 -8.87 -3.96
N SER A 114 8.38 -9.68 -3.89
CA SER A 114 8.46 -11.14 -3.75
C SER A 114 8.60 -11.83 -5.10
N ARG A 115 9.71 -12.53 -5.29
CA ARG A 115 9.88 -13.43 -6.45
C ARG A 115 8.99 -14.67 -6.32
N ASP A 116 8.82 -15.17 -5.10
CA ASP A 116 7.99 -16.34 -4.81
C ASP A 116 6.52 -16.09 -5.16
N PHE A 117 6.02 -14.86 -4.91
CA PHE A 117 4.69 -14.44 -5.35
C PHE A 117 4.54 -14.52 -6.88
N ILE A 118 5.54 -14.05 -7.63
CA ILE A 118 5.52 -14.13 -9.09
C ILE A 118 5.56 -15.58 -9.56
N GLU A 119 6.39 -16.41 -8.95
CA GLU A 119 6.50 -17.84 -9.29
C GLU A 119 5.20 -18.59 -8.97
N ALA A 120 4.61 -18.35 -7.81
CA ALA A 120 3.32 -18.91 -7.41
C ALA A 120 2.16 -18.47 -8.32
N SER A 121 2.23 -17.25 -8.85
CA SER A 121 1.22 -16.72 -9.77
C SER A 121 1.27 -17.38 -11.15
N ARG A 122 2.42 -17.94 -11.54
CA ARG A 122 2.58 -18.58 -12.85
C ARG A 122 1.74 -19.85 -12.93
N GLY A 123 0.83 -19.87 -13.90
CA GLY A 123 -0.08 -21.01 -14.11
C GLY A 123 -1.28 -21.04 -13.16
N ALA A 124 -1.45 -20.05 -12.29
CA ALA A 124 -2.67 -19.92 -11.50
C ALA A 124 -3.82 -19.40 -12.37
N GLU A 125 -5.01 -19.98 -12.19
CA GLU A 125 -6.22 -19.60 -12.93
C GLU A 125 -6.53 -18.11 -12.74
N GLY A 126 -6.74 -17.38 -13.83
CA GLY A 126 -7.01 -15.93 -13.83
C GLY A 126 -5.76 -15.05 -13.76
N TRP A 127 -4.54 -15.64 -13.72
CA TRP A 127 -3.27 -14.91 -13.67
C TRP A 127 -2.47 -14.97 -14.98
N GLU A 128 -2.97 -15.62 -16.00
CA GLU A 128 -2.30 -15.87 -17.28
C GLU A 128 -1.86 -14.58 -17.99
N ALA A 129 -2.61 -13.50 -17.79
CA ALA A 129 -2.32 -12.18 -18.39
C ALA A 129 -1.37 -11.31 -17.55
N GLN A 130 -0.97 -11.74 -16.35
CA GLN A 130 -0.10 -10.96 -15.48
C GLN A 130 1.35 -11.06 -15.95
N ALA A 131 2.03 -9.92 -16.03
CA ALA A 131 3.42 -9.86 -16.43
C ALA A 131 4.16 -8.75 -15.69
N TRP A 132 5.42 -9.01 -15.34
CA TRP A 132 6.32 -8.06 -14.66
C TRP A 132 7.51 -7.73 -15.56
N PRO A 133 7.31 -6.97 -16.67
CA PRO A 133 8.36 -6.72 -17.68
C PRO A 133 9.41 -5.72 -17.23
N GLN A 134 9.25 -5.12 -16.07
CA GLN A 134 10.16 -4.10 -15.55
C GLN A 134 10.51 -4.35 -14.09
N SER A 135 11.66 -3.84 -13.68
CA SER A 135 12.05 -3.72 -12.29
C SER A 135 12.40 -2.26 -11.96
N LEU A 136 12.15 -1.87 -10.73
CA LEU A 136 12.43 -0.55 -10.20
C LEU A 136 13.16 -0.68 -8.87
N ARG A 137 14.27 0.08 -8.71
CA ARG A 137 14.91 0.20 -7.40
C ARG A 137 14.07 1.12 -6.52
N VAL A 138 13.63 0.62 -5.37
CA VAL A 138 12.82 1.34 -4.39
C VAL A 138 13.54 1.41 -3.05
N GLN A 139 13.22 2.44 -2.26
CA GLN A 139 13.63 2.51 -0.86
C GLN A 139 12.82 1.51 -0.04
N VAL A 140 13.45 0.93 0.97
CA VAL A 140 12.84 0.04 1.94
C VAL A 140 13.11 0.58 3.33
N THR A 141 12.06 0.67 4.15
CA THR A 141 12.14 0.95 5.59
C THR A 141 11.60 -0.24 6.38
N THR A 142 11.68 -0.23 7.70
CA THR A 142 11.07 -1.24 8.56
C THR A 142 9.86 -0.67 9.28
N LEU A 143 8.98 -1.55 9.78
CA LEU A 143 7.87 -1.12 10.63
C LEU A 143 8.37 -0.48 11.93
N ASP A 144 9.48 -0.96 12.49
CA ASP A 144 10.10 -0.38 13.68
C ASP A 144 10.62 1.05 13.44
N GLU A 145 11.24 1.32 12.29
CA GLU A 145 11.65 2.69 11.92
C GLU A 145 10.45 3.63 11.77
N LEU A 146 9.35 3.15 11.17
CA LEU A 146 8.11 3.92 11.06
C LEU A 146 7.53 4.24 12.43
N ILE A 147 7.49 3.26 13.34
CA ILE A 147 7.03 3.44 14.72
C ILE A 147 7.91 4.45 15.46
N GLY A 148 9.23 4.33 15.32
CA GLY A 148 10.19 5.28 15.93
C GLY A 148 10.00 6.71 15.43
N ARG A 149 9.61 6.90 14.18
CA ARG A 149 9.45 8.21 13.54
C ARG A 149 8.09 8.86 13.75
N TYR A 150 7.02 8.06 13.67
CA TYR A 150 5.65 8.58 13.63
C TYR A 150 4.83 8.22 14.87
N GLY A 151 5.32 7.32 15.70
CA GLY A 151 4.60 6.78 16.85
C GLY A 151 4.00 5.42 16.57
N LYS A 152 3.53 4.76 17.64
CA LYS A 152 2.93 3.44 17.58
C LYS A 152 1.51 3.52 17.01
N PRO A 153 1.20 2.84 15.89
CA PRO A 153 -0.14 2.84 15.32
C PRO A 153 -1.10 1.96 16.13
N SER A 154 -2.38 2.33 16.14
CA SER A 154 -3.48 1.49 16.64
C SER A 154 -3.85 0.38 15.66
N PHE A 155 -3.64 0.63 14.35
CA PHE A 155 -3.96 -0.29 13.27
C PHE A 155 -2.91 -0.21 12.16
N ILE A 156 -2.53 -1.36 11.59
CA ILE A 156 -1.72 -1.47 10.38
C ILE A 156 -2.50 -2.25 9.32
N LYS A 157 -2.71 -1.67 8.14
CA LYS A 157 -3.06 -2.41 6.93
C LYS A 157 -1.76 -2.71 6.19
N LEU A 158 -1.52 -3.98 5.90
CA LEU A 158 -0.34 -4.47 5.20
C LEU A 158 -0.77 -5.24 3.96
N ASP A 159 -0.55 -4.67 2.79
CA ASP A 159 -0.95 -5.24 1.50
C ASP A 159 0.19 -5.00 0.50
N VAL A 160 1.13 -5.93 0.48
CA VAL A 160 2.41 -5.80 -0.23
C VAL A 160 2.67 -6.97 -1.18
N GLU A 161 1.58 -7.67 -1.55
CA GLU A 161 1.55 -8.65 -2.64
C GLU A 161 2.61 -9.75 -2.48
N GLY A 162 2.49 -10.48 -1.35
CA GLY A 162 3.33 -11.63 -1.03
C GLY A 162 4.66 -11.29 -0.33
N PHE A 163 4.82 -10.05 0.17
CA PHE A 163 6.00 -9.64 0.94
C PHE A 163 5.67 -9.36 2.42
N GLU A 164 4.48 -9.77 2.87
CA GLU A 164 3.94 -9.51 4.22
C GLU A 164 4.83 -10.11 5.31
N ALA A 165 5.33 -11.34 5.12
CA ALA A 165 6.21 -12.00 6.09
C ALA A 165 7.53 -11.24 6.28
N GLU A 166 8.13 -10.72 5.20
CA GLU A 166 9.34 -9.91 5.25
C GLU A 166 9.09 -8.53 5.89
N ALA A 167 7.93 -7.93 5.62
CA ALA A 167 7.54 -6.68 6.28
C ALA A 167 7.34 -6.87 7.79
N LEU A 168 6.62 -7.94 8.20
CA LEU A 168 6.40 -8.28 9.61
C LEU A 168 7.68 -8.67 10.35
N ALA A 169 8.66 -9.25 9.67
CA ALA A 169 9.95 -9.56 10.27
C ALA A 169 10.77 -8.30 10.66
N GLY A 170 10.39 -7.12 10.18
CA GLY A 170 10.91 -5.82 10.59
C GLY A 170 10.10 -5.14 11.69
N LEU A 171 9.26 -5.89 12.42
CA LEU A 171 8.41 -5.42 13.52
C LEU A 171 8.75 -6.14 14.83
N SER A 172 9.28 -5.43 15.80
CA SER A 172 9.52 -5.93 17.16
C SER A 172 8.45 -5.51 18.18
N HIS A 173 7.60 -4.56 17.78
CA HIS A 173 6.56 -4.00 18.64
C HIS A 173 5.27 -4.82 18.58
N CYS A 174 4.58 -4.94 19.72
CA CYS A 174 3.23 -5.49 19.76
C CYS A 174 2.23 -4.46 19.19
N ILE A 175 1.45 -4.84 18.17
CA ILE A 175 0.42 -4.00 17.55
C ILE A 175 -0.96 -4.53 17.92
N THR A 176 -1.91 -3.62 18.18
CA THR A 176 -3.25 -3.96 18.66
C THR A 176 -4.10 -4.65 17.58
N ALA A 177 -4.02 -4.18 16.34
CA ALA A 177 -4.75 -4.74 15.20
C ALA A 177 -3.97 -4.60 13.90
N LEU A 178 -4.03 -5.62 13.06
CA LEU A 178 -3.39 -5.69 11.76
C LEU A 178 -4.30 -6.43 10.77
N SER A 179 -4.30 -5.97 9.50
CA SER A 179 -4.91 -6.67 8.37
C SER A 179 -3.93 -6.82 7.22
N PHE A 180 -4.03 -7.90 6.48
CA PHE A 180 -3.32 -8.18 5.21
C PHE A 180 -4.22 -8.92 4.23
#